data_8ac413f42e3d280c731c78e1293dbddb
#
_entry.id   8ac413f42e3d280c731c78e1293dbddb
#
_cell.length_a   1.000
_cell.length_b   1.000
_cell.length_c   1.000
_cell.angle_alpha   90.00
_cell.angle_beta   90.00
_cell.angle_gamma   90.00
#
_symmetry.space_group_name_H-M   'P 1'
#
loop_
_entity.id
_entity.type
_entity.pdbx_description
1 polymer ?
#
loop_
_entity_poly.entity_id
_entity_poly.type
_entity_poly.pdbx_seq_one_letter_code
_entity_poly.pdbx_strand_id
1 'polypeptide(L)'
;MGYGYVPSSPTDPRASGLEPARPVGPAPGSLDVADVFPSAAPLGTAGTSTALDEKLRRAYYWMVNEAIISPHYDIEFEMGDGAPDTTVNLGETGAALHLPTAPSYSSFMLMPLLTFAVRGRCLLIGGPGRGKTTSAILMGVLAGYPVEQVRRGMQHGHPQLSVTDMFGTPLPRDLVGAESLADIDVAWRSWLGMRVKIIDEYNRIPTRTQSALLTVLADGYVEVYDQLYETGDAAWYLTANDDAGGGTYQVVEALRDRIDITVAALPFNPRFLPGLIQRREGDFRPERHVPAEVVFSAAEHDAISAQIQSVRVPQAVLRRLAFFASQLEVCEHAATQLEYRSKDTARLTGGDVAGLLRRSTGRDRLTDLADQTLSGMSVRAMNAVITYAKAMAFFRGHSDVALEDLRAVLPFVLRDKIQPNLDSPVFASDEGRLLVHDPVSWLRGLMDTACLAYDAAGLDTDDPVGEVLAELHQGLTGVTHAEVRHRLARIESLARSLGYGGKLYGHVADDAMALKYAHQRYSAYMSWLEWDSGSSAGAGP
;
A
#
# COMPACT_ATOMS: atom_id res chain seq x y z
N MET A 1 51.77 -10.21 -51.88
CA MET A 1 51.90 -8.88 -51.28
C MET A 1 51.12 -8.90 -49.97
N GLY A 2 51.86 -9.06 -48.90
CA GLY A 2 51.26 -9.14 -47.58
C GLY A 2 51.21 -7.74 -46.93
N TYR A 3 50.13 -7.46 -46.26
CA TYR A 3 50.09 -6.34 -45.31
C TYR A 3 49.97 -6.92 -43.89
N GLY A 4 51.07 -6.73 -43.16
CA GLY A 4 51.14 -7.07 -41.76
C GLY A 4 50.33 -6.09 -40.90
N TYR A 5 49.61 -6.61 -39.95
CA TYR A 5 48.93 -5.87 -38.89
C TYR A 5 49.85 -5.74 -37.67
N VAL A 6 50.16 -4.54 -37.28
CA VAL A 6 50.91 -4.22 -36.07
C VAL A 6 49.90 -3.84 -34.99
N PRO A 7 49.87 -4.48 -33.81
CA PRO A 7 49.01 -4.03 -32.73
C PRO A 7 49.66 -2.87 -31.97
N SER A 8 48.93 -1.76 -31.87
CA SER A 8 49.25 -0.63 -31.03
C SER A 8 48.92 -0.92 -29.56
N SER A 9 49.89 -0.66 -28.70
CA SER A 9 49.86 -0.76 -27.23
C SER A 9 48.76 0.08 -26.57
N PRO A 10 48.30 -0.32 -25.36
CA PRO A 10 47.23 0.37 -24.66
C PRO A 10 47.71 1.70 -24.07
N THR A 11 47.03 2.77 -24.42
CA THR A 11 47.16 4.09 -23.79
C THR A 11 46.46 4.13 -22.44
N ASP A 12 47.16 4.66 -21.47
CA ASP A 12 46.83 4.94 -20.07
C ASP A 12 45.46 5.68 -19.91
N PRO A 13 44.51 5.23 -19.07
CA PRO A 13 43.26 5.95 -18.80
C PRO A 13 43.41 6.88 -17.58
N ARG A 14 44.31 7.84 -17.62
CA ARG A 14 44.37 8.92 -16.64
C ARG A 14 44.30 10.26 -17.37
N ALA A 15 43.08 10.74 -17.61
CA ALA A 15 42.70 12.16 -17.71
C ALA A 15 41.34 12.32 -18.36
N SER A 16 40.29 12.23 -17.59
CA SER A 16 39.10 13.03 -17.83
C SER A 16 38.53 13.43 -16.48
N GLY A 17 39.05 14.52 -15.95
CA GLY A 17 38.43 15.26 -14.88
C GLY A 17 37.13 15.84 -15.39
N LEU A 18 36.04 15.16 -15.10
CA LEU A 18 34.73 15.76 -15.10
C LEU A 18 34.63 16.57 -13.82
N GLU A 19 34.81 17.89 -13.93
CA GLU A 19 34.43 18.81 -12.86
C GLU A 19 32.94 18.52 -12.49
N PRO A 20 32.62 18.47 -11.18
CA PRO A 20 31.21 18.41 -10.76
C PRO A 20 30.50 19.65 -11.28
N ALA A 21 29.37 19.45 -11.98
CA ALA A 21 28.54 20.53 -12.46
C ALA A 21 28.26 21.50 -11.31
N ARG A 22 28.57 22.78 -11.49
CA ARG A 22 28.22 23.84 -10.53
C ARG A 22 26.71 23.80 -10.32
N PRO A 23 26.22 23.90 -9.06
CA PRO A 23 24.79 24.01 -8.80
C PRO A 23 24.28 25.27 -9.52
N VAL A 24 23.34 25.07 -10.42
CA VAL A 24 22.59 26.15 -11.04
C VAL A 24 21.70 26.70 -9.93
N GLY A 25 21.88 27.96 -9.57
CA GLY A 25 21.00 28.63 -8.61
C GLY A 25 19.54 28.59 -9.08
N PRO A 26 18.58 28.73 -8.15
CA PRO A 26 17.16 28.66 -8.48
C PRO A 26 16.81 29.69 -9.56
N ALA A 27 15.97 29.25 -10.51
CA ALA A 27 15.45 30.14 -11.54
C ALA A 27 14.69 31.30 -10.89
N PRO A 28 14.74 32.54 -11.42
CA PRO A 28 14.02 33.66 -10.86
C PRO A 28 12.50 33.37 -10.86
N GLY A 29 11.90 33.27 -9.69
CA GLY A 29 10.49 32.93 -9.46
C GLY A 29 10.25 31.54 -8.87
N SER A 30 11.29 30.72 -8.60
CA SER A 30 11.12 29.50 -7.81
C SER A 30 10.95 29.88 -6.33
N LEU A 31 9.86 29.42 -5.72
CA LEU A 31 9.68 29.50 -4.27
C LEU A 31 10.78 28.64 -3.62
N ASP A 32 11.56 29.26 -2.72
CA ASP A 32 12.46 28.50 -1.87
C ASP A 32 11.62 27.64 -0.93
N VAL A 33 12.02 26.39 -0.71
CA VAL A 33 11.37 25.49 0.27
C VAL A 33 11.30 26.15 1.65
N ALA A 34 12.26 27.02 1.99
CA ALA A 34 12.26 27.83 3.20
C ALA A 34 11.10 28.86 3.25
N ASP A 35 10.59 29.33 2.11
CA ASP A 35 9.48 30.28 2.04
C ASP A 35 8.12 29.61 2.35
N VAL A 36 8.05 28.30 2.21
CA VAL A 36 6.82 27.51 2.47
C VAL A 36 6.71 27.10 3.95
N PHE A 37 7.82 27.18 4.70
CA PHE A 37 7.87 26.82 6.13
C PHE A 37 8.40 27.99 6.99
N PRO A 38 7.58 29.04 7.24
CA PRO A 38 8.04 30.21 8.00
C PRO A 38 8.35 29.94 9.48
N SER A 39 8.12 28.71 9.97
CA SER A 39 8.45 28.31 11.36
C SER A 39 9.65 27.37 11.48
N ALA A 40 10.36 27.07 10.40
CA ALA A 40 11.63 26.38 10.52
C ALA A 40 12.64 27.34 11.15
N ALA A 41 13.06 27.08 12.38
CA ALA A 41 14.13 27.81 13.05
C ALA A 41 15.34 27.93 12.10
N PRO A 42 16.10 29.05 12.15
CA PRO A 42 17.22 29.25 11.24
C PRO A 42 18.16 28.06 11.33
N LEU A 43 18.41 27.45 10.16
CA LEU A 43 19.31 26.31 10.01
C LEU A 43 20.67 26.66 10.63
N GLY A 44 20.88 26.12 11.82
CA GLY A 44 22.19 26.18 12.48
C GLY A 44 23.23 25.53 11.58
N THR A 45 24.33 26.22 11.44
CA THR A 45 25.55 25.85 10.73
C THR A 45 25.90 24.37 10.81
N ALA A 46 26.15 23.80 9.64
CA ALA A 46 26.95 22.61 9.33
C ALA A 46 27.15 21.56 10.44
N GLY A 47 26.45 20.41 10.34
CA GLY A 47 26.78 19.22 11.10
C GLY A 47 25.63 18.44 11.72
N THR A 48 24.39 18.90 11.67
CA THR A 48 23.22 18.15 12.16
C THR A 48 22.62 17.32 11.03
N SER A 49 22.62 16.00 11.20
CA SER A 49 21.83 15.08 10.36
C SER A 49 20.39 15.61 10.29
N THR A 50 19.93 16.00 9.11
CA THR A 50 18.54 16.38 8.89
C THR A 50 17.66 15.19 9.28
N ALA A 51 16.60 15.42 10.06
CA ALA A 51 15.66 14.37 10.43
C ALA A 51 15.08 13.73 9.15
N LEU A 52 14.93 12.41 9.12
CA LEU A 52 14.55 11.69 7.89
C LEU A 52 13.13 12.00 7.43
N ASP A 53 12.22 12.32 8.35
CA ASP A 53 10.87 12.78 8.03
C ASP A 53 10.89 14.14 7.34
N GLU A 54 11.75 15.06 7.78
CA GLU A 54 11.94 16.36 7.12
C GLU A 54 12.58 16.19 5.73
N LYS A 55 13.57 15.32 5.59
CA LYS A 55 14.17 15.00 4.29
C LYS A 55 13.14 14.42 3.32
N LEU A 56 12.22 13.57 3.82
CA LEU A 56 11.14 13.01 3.02
C LEU A 56 10.15 14.10 2.57
N ARG A 57 9.79 15.04 3.45
CA ARG A 57 8.97 16.22 3.11
C ARG A 57 9.64 17.11 2.06
N ARG A 58 10.92 17.38 2.21
CA ARG A 58 11.70 18.16 1.23
C ARG A 58 11.71 17.49 -0.14
N ALA A 59 11.90 16.17 -0.18
CA ALA A 59 11.80 15.40 -1.44
C ALA A 59 10.42 15.54 -2.08
N TYR A 60 9.35 15.43 -1.31
CA TYR A 60 7.98 15.63 -1.80
C TYR A 60 7.78 17.02 -2.40
N TYR A 61 8.13 18.09 -1.66
CA TYR A 61 7.93 19.46 -2.13
C TYR A 61 8.77 19.78 -3.36
N TRP A 62 9.99 19.28 -3.41
CA TRP A 62 10.80 19.40 -4.62
C TRP A 62 10.11 18.74 -5.82
N MET A 63 9.60 17.53 -5.65
CA MET A 63 8.92 16.81 -6.73
C MET A 63 7.67 17.53 -7.21
N VAL A 64 6.85 18.03 -6.32
CA VAL A 64 5.59 18.72 -6.67
C VAL A 64 5.87 20.05 -7.37
N ASN A 65 6.86 20.80 -6.91
CA ASN A 65 7.17 22.12 -7.46
C ASN A 65 8.00 22.03 -8.75
N GLU A 66 8.99 21.13 -8.80
CA GLU A 66 9.97 21.11 -9.87
C GLU A 66 9.79 19.94 -10.85
N ALA A 67 9.32 18.78 -10.41
CA ALA A 67 9.25 17.61 -11.27
C ALA A 67 7.93 17.51 -12.03
N ILE A 68 6.81 17.92 -11.43
CA ILE A 68 5.49 17.95 -12.05
C ILE A 68 5.16 19.36 -12.57
N ILE A 69 4.35 19.43 -13.64
CA ILE A 69 3.90 20.72 -14.19
C ILE A 69 2.46 21.04 -13.76
N SER A 70 1.64 20.05 -13.52
CA SER A 70 0.20 20.22 -13.21
C SER A 70 -0.18 19.23 -12.10
N PRO A 71 0.28 19.47 -10.85
CA PRO A 71 -0.08 18.61 -9.75
C PRO A 71 -1.56 18.76 -9.38
N HIS A 72 -2.19 17.63 -9.05
CA HIS A 72 -3.51 17.61 -8.45
C HIS A 72 -3.33 17.34 -6.96
N TYR A 73 -4.02 18.12 -6.12
CA TYR A 73 -3.98 18.00 -4.66
C TYR A 73 -5.26 17.31 -4.19
N ASP A 74 -5.27 16.00 -4.24
CA ASP A 74 -6.43 15.13 -4.02
C ASP A 74 -6.43 14.43 -2.65
N ILE A 75 -5.40 14.66 -1.83
CA ILE A 75 -5.35 14.25 -0.43
C ILE A 75 -5.51 15.49 0.43
N GLU A 76 -6.69 15.61 1.05
CA GLU A 76 -7.06 16.72 1.93
C GLU A 76 -7.22 16.19 3.35
N PHE A 77 -6.85 17.01 4.33
CA PHE A 77 -7.03 16.75 5.75
C PHE A 77 -8.02 17.74 6.34
N GLU A 78 -8.92 17.28 7.19
CA GLU A 78 -9.81 18.14 7.93
C GLU A 78 -9.02 18.94 8.96
N MET A 79 -9.29 20.22 9.06
CA MET A 79 -8.69 21.08 10.08
C MET A 79 -9.39 20.85 11.42
N GLY A 80 -8.63 20.51 12.46
CA GLY A 80 -9.12 20.69 13.83
C GLY A 80 -9.25 22.19 14.16
N ASP A 81 -10.33 22.60 14.81
CA ASP A 81 -10.59 23.92 15.45
C ASP A 81 -10.09 25.20 14.70
N GLY A 82 -9.92 25.12 13.38
CA GLY A 82 -9.40 26.20 12.54
C GLY A 82 -10.47 26.97 11.77
N ALA A 83 -10.02 27.93 10.96
CA ALA A 83 -10.90 28.66 10.06
C ALA A 83 -11.63 27.72 9.10
N PRO A 84 -12.92 27.92 8.81
CA PRO A 84 -13.65 27.03 7.90
C PRO A 84 -13.04 27.06 6.52
N ASP A 85 -12.98 25.88 5.88
CA ASP A 85 -12.59 25.77 4.48
C ASP A 85 -13.51 26.63 3.60
N THR A 86 -12.91 27.27 2.61
CA THR A 86 -13.70 28.02 1.65
C THR A 86 -14.22 27.09 0.57
N THR A 87 -15.53 26.94 0.49
CA THR A 87 -16.20 26.20 -0.58
C THR A 87 -16.86 27.17 -1.55
N VAL A 88 -16.47 27.08 -2.82
CA VAL A 88 -17.02 27.90 -3.89
C VAL A 88 -17.87 27.03 -4.80
N ASN A 89 -19.17 27.29 -4.86
CA ASN A 89 -20.07 26.60 -5.79
C ASN A 89 -19.82 27.10 -7.22
N LEU A 90 -19.64 26.17 -8.15
CA LEU A 90 -19.33 26.44 -9.55
C LEU A 90 -20.52 26.08 -10.45
N GLY A 91 -21.11 27.11 -11.05
CA GLY A 91 -22.21 26.94 -12.00
C GLY A 91 -23.51 26.40 -11.36
N GLU A 92 -24.40 25.88 -12.21
CA GLU A 92 -25.72 25.36 -11.81
C GLU A 92 -25.72 23.85 -11.54
N THR A 93 -24.57 23.17 -11.69
CA THR A 93 -24.44 21.71 -11.64
C THR A 93 -24.24 21.17 -10.23
N GLY A 94 -24.17 22.02 -9.20
CA GLY A 94 -23.84 21.60 -7.84
C GLY A 94 -22.34 21.26 -7.63
N ALA A 95 -21.49 21.48 -8.64
CA ALA A 95 -20.06 21.33 -8.49
C ALA A 95 -19.50 22.36 -7.51
N ALA A 96 -18.61 21.92 -6.63
CA ALA A 96 -17.98 22.78 -5.64
C ALA A 96 -16.45 22.69 -5.74
N LEU A 97 -15.78 23.83 -5.60
CA LEU A 97 -14.34 23.90 -5.42
C LEU A 97 -14.05 24.12 -3.94
N HIS A 98 -13.34 23.20 -3.32
CA HIS A 98 -12.85 23.33 -1.97
C HIS A 98 -11.46 23.97 -1.98
N LEU A 99 -11.26 24.98 -1.15
CA LEU A 99 -9.98 25.62 -0.92
C LEU A 99 -9.59 25.35 0.55
N PRO A 100 -8.91 24.21 0.80
CA PRO A 100 -8.58 23.80 2.16
C PRO A 100 -7.59 24.78 2.79
N THR A 101 -7.73 25.00 4.09
CA THR A 101 -6.80 25.81 4.88
C THR A 101 -5.64 24.98 5.42
N ALA A 102 -5.80 23.65 5.47
CA ALA A 102 -4.72 22.71 5.77
C ALA A 102 -3.91 22.37 4.51
N PRO A 103 -2.62 22.03 4.64
CA PRO A 103 -1.86 21.53 3.51
C PRO A 103 -2.50 20.29 2.90
N SER A 104 -2.77 20.33 1.59
CA SER A 104 -3.22 19.19 0.80
C SER A 104 -2.04 18.61 0.00
N TYR A 105 -2.14 17.35 -0.40
CA TYR A 105 -1.05 16.64 -1.05
C TYR A 105 -1.50 15.96 -2.35
N SER A 106 -0.56 15.83 -3.28
CA SER A 106 -0.78 15.09 -4.51
C SER A 106 -0.55 13.60 -4.29
N SER A 107 -1.59 12.78 -4.47
CA SER A 107 -1.46 11.32 -4.37
C SER A 107 -0.44 10.77 -5.35
N PHE A 108 -0.39 11.34 -6.56
CA PHE A 108 0.51 10.89 -7.63
C PHE A 108 2.00 11.03 -7.29
N MET A 109 2.36 11.94 -6.38
CA MET A 109 3.73 12.08 -5.89
C MET A 109 3.94 11.52 -4.49
N LEU A 110 2.97 11.73 -3.60
CA LEU A 110 3.13 11.31 -2.22
C LEU A 110 3.10 9.80 -2.08
N MET A 111 2.16 9.11 -2.71
CA MET A 111 2.03 7.66 -2.55
C MET A 111 3.25 6.88 -3.08
N PRO A 112 3.83 7.19 -4.26
CA PRO A 112 5.12 6.62 -4.66
C PRO A 112 6.26 6.93 -3.69
N LEU A 113 6.29 8.14 -3.12
CA LEU A 113 7.32 8.50 -2.14
C LEU A 113 7.15 7.73 -0.81
N LEU A 114 5.93 7.53 -0.33
CA LEU A 114 5.67 6.66 0.82
C LEU A 114 6.05 5.21 0.50
N THR A 115 5.75 4.73 -0.71
CA THR A 115 6.18 3.41 -1.18
C THR A 115 7.69 3.26 -1.15
N PHE A 116 8.42 4.29 -1.58
CA PHE A 116 9.87 4.35 -1.45
C PHE A 116 10.30 4.15 0.02
N ALA A 117 9.71 4.91 0.93
CA ALA A 117 10.10 4.89 2.34
C ALA A 117 9.80 3.54 3.04
N VAL A 118 8.69 2.86 2.69
CA VAL A 118 8.30 1.58 3.29
C VAL A 118 8.78 0.35 2.50
N ARG A 119 9.42 0.55 1.34
CA ARG A 119 9.82 -0.53 0.41
C ARG A 119 8.64 -1.40 -0.05
N GLY A 120 7.54 -0.73 -0.30
CA GLY A 120 6.29 -1.34 -0.75
C GLY A 120 6.23 -1.53 -2.27
N ARG A 121 5.02 -1.79 -2.76
CA ARG A 121 4.72 -2.04 -4.18
C ARG A 121 3.64 -1.08 -4.66
N CYS A 122 4.01 -0.18 -5.57
CA CYS A 122 3.12 0.84 -6.13
C CYS A 122 2.81 0.56 -7.59
N LEU A 123 1.54 0.62 -7.93
CA LEU A 123 1.06 0.61 -9.31
C LEU A 123 0.64 2.02 -9.72
N LEU A 124 1.23 2.54 -10.77
CA LEU A 124 0.88 3.81 -11.40
C LEU A 124 0.05 3.55 -12.66
N ILE A 125 -1.22 3.92 -12.65
CA ILE A 125 -2.14 3.74 -13.77
C ILE A 125 -2.51 5.07 -14.42
N GLY A 126 -3.02 5.02 -15.65
CA GLY A 126 -3.52 6.20 -16.35
C GLY A 126 -3.06 6.28 -17.80
N GLY A 127 -3.60 7.22 -18.56
CA GLY A 127 -3.33 7.40 -19.97
C GLY A 127 -1.85 7.64 -20.29
N PRO A 128 -1.46 7.50 -21.56
CA PRO A 128 -0.09 7.72 -22.02
C PRO A 128 0.34 9.18 -21.80
N GLY A 129 1.65 9.39 -21.60
CA GLY A 129 2.23 10.73 -21.50
C GLY A 129 1.96 11.48 -20.17
N ARG A 130 1.39 10.81 -19.14
CA ARG A 130 1.05 11.43 -17.85
C ARG A 130 2.15 11.36 -16.79
N GLY A 131 3.39 11.05 -17.16
CA GLY A 131 4.54 11.12 -16.24
C GLY A 131 4.73 9.89 -15.33
N LYS A 132 3.99 8.78 -15.51
CA LYS A 132 4.10 7.56 -14.69
C LYS A 132 5.54 7.02 -14.61
N THR A 133 6.15 6.81 -15.77
CA THR A 133 7.52 6.30 -15.87
C THR A 133 8.54 7.28 -15.29
N THR A 134 8.34 8.59 -15.48
CA THR A 134 9.19 9.63 -14.89
C THR A 134 9.10 9.62 -13.36
N SER A 135 7.88 9.49 -12.79
CA SER A 135 7.68 9.37 -11.35
C SER A 135 8.43 8.16 -10.78
N ALA A 136 8.35 6.99 -11.44
CA ALA A 136 9.08 5.80 -11.03
C ALA A 136 10.62 5.98 -11.11
N ILE A 137 11.12 6.62 -12.17
CA ILE A 137 12.56 6.92 -12.33
C ILE A 137 13.06 7.84 -11.21
N LEU A 138 12.26 8.86 -10.84
CA LEU A 138 12.60 9.75 -9.73
C LEU A 138 12.82 9.00 -8.43
N MET A 139 12.02 7.98 -8.12
CA MET A 139 12.22 7.14 -6.93
C MET A 139 13.57 6.41 -6.96
N GLY A 140 13.99 5.94 -8.15
CA GLY A 140 15.31 5.34 -8.32
C GLY A 140 16.45 6.33 -8.07
N VAL A 141 16.30 7.58 -8.54
CA VAL A 141 17.29 8.63 -8.31
C VAL A 141 17.32 9.05 -6.85
N LEU A 142 16.15 9.17 -6.19
CA LEU A 142 16.09 9.42 -4.75
C LEU A 142 16.77 8.34 -3.91
N ALA A 143 16.81 7.07 -4.41
CA ALA A 143 17.59 5.98 -3.80
C ALA A 143 19.10 6.08 -4.01
N GLY A 144 19.60 7.13 -4.64
CA GLY A 144 21.02 7.37 -4.88
C GLY A 144 21.57 6.73 -6.16
N TYR A 145 20.72 6.15 -7.03
CA TYR A 145 21.19 5.60 -8.30
C TYR A 145 21.30 6.69 -9.38
N PRO A 146 22.38 6.69 -10.19
CA PRO A 146 22.45 7.52 -11.39
C PRO A 146 21.27 7.24 -12.34
N VAL A 147 20.76 8.26 -13.02
CA VAL A 147 19.63 8.14 -13.95
C VAL A 147 19.84 7.04 -15.00
N GLU A 148 21.07 6.93 -15.53
CA GLU A 148 21.44 5.92 -16.53
C GLU A 148 21.34 4.50 -15.95
N GLN A 149 21.72 4.31 -14.68
CA GLN A 149 21.58 3.02 -14.01
C GLN A 149 20.13 2.67 -13.77
N VAL A 150 19.30 3.63 -13.32
CA VAL A 150 17.86 3.44 -13.15
C VAL A 150 17.21 3.02 -14.47
N ARG A 151 17.52 3.73 -15.56
CA ARG A 151 16.98 3.42 -16.90
C ARG A 151 17.43 2.06 -17.43
N ARG A 152 18.67 1.64 -17.17
CA ARG A 152 19.15 0.29 -17.55
C ARG A 152 18.50 -0.80 -16.73
N GLY A 153 18.18 -0.52 -15.46
CA GLY A 153 17.51 -1.45 -14.56
C GLY A 153 16.00 -1.59 -14.81
N MET A 154 15.38 -0.60 -15.48
CA MET A 154 13.96 -0.63 -15.77
C MET A 154 13.62 -1.72 -16.76
N GLN A 155 12.61 -2.52 -16.43
CA GLN A 155 12.10 -3.58 -17.31
C GLN A 155 10.88 -3.06 -18.07
N HIS A 156 10.85 -3.27 -19.37
CA HIS A 156 9.73 -2.87 -20.23
C HIS A 156 8.88 -4.08 -20.56
N GLY A 157 7.60 -4.03 -20.20
CA GLY A 157 6.63 -5.07 -20.53
C GLY A 157 6.36 -5.11 -22.05
N HIS A 158 6.46 -6.30 -22.62
CA HIS A 158 6.08 -6.56 -24.01
C HIS A 158 5.62 -8.02 -24.19
N PRO A 159 4.82 -8.33 -25.22
CA PRO A 159 4.20 -9.64 -25.40
C PRO A 159 5.15 -10.83 -25.54
N GLN A 160 6.42 -10.60 -25.85
CA GLN A 160 7.44 -11.64 -26.04
C GLN A 160 8.41 -11.74 -24.84
N LEU A 161 8.19 -10.98 -23.76
CA LEU A 161 9.07 -10.99 -22.60
C LEU A 161 9.04 -12.35 -21.90
N SER A 162 10.15 -13.08 -21.97
CA SER A 162 10.29 -14.37 -21.28
C SER A 162 10.80 -14.20 -19.86
N VAL A 163 10.69 -15.26 -19.06
CA VAL A 163 11.24 -15.32 -17.69
C VAL A 163 12.76 -15.13 -17.72
N THR A 164 13.43 -15.76 -18.67
CA THR A 164 14.89 -15.66 -18.82
C THR A 164 15.36 -14.27 -19.26
N ASP A 165 14.59 -13.60 -20.12
CA ASP A 165 14.91 -12.22 -20.51
C ASP A 165 14.77 -11.25 -19.34
N MET A 166 13.79 -11.49 -18.48
CA MET A 166 13.47 -10.63 -17.34
C MET A 166 14.44 -10.83 -16.18
N PHE A 167 14.77 -12.06 -15.81
CA PHE A 167 15.49 -12.35 -14.58
C PHE A 167 16.93 -12.75 -14.76
N GLY A 168 17.23 -13.60 -15.74
CA GLY A 168 18.59 -14.08 -15.97
C GLY A 168 18.66 -15.12 -17.07
N THR A 169 19.76 -15.13 -17.78
CA THR A 169 20.00 -16.03 -18.91
C THR A 169 21.10 -17.03 -18.56
N PRO A 170 20.95 -18.33 -18.87
CA PRO A 170 21.99 -19.30 -18.63
C PRO A 170 23.23 -18.96 -19.46
N LEU A 171 24.41 -19.22 -18.91
CA LEU A 171 25.65 -18.98 -19.62
C LEU A 171 25.80 -20.02 -20.74
N PRO A 172 26.03 -19.64 -22.01
CA PRO A 172 26.10 -20.57 -23.13
C PRO A 172 27.15 -21.67 -22.97
N ARG A 173 28.26 -21.38 -22.29
CA ARG A 173 29.34 -22.35 -22.03
C ARG A 173 28.86 -23.52 -21.18
N ASP A 174 27.95 -23.27 -20.23
CA ASP A 174 27.52 -24.26 -19.26
C ASP A 174 26.38 -25.13 -19.84
N LEU A 175 25.60 -24.61 -20.80
CA LEU A 175 24.57 -25.36 -21.52
C LEU A 175 25.12 -26.55 -22.33
N VAL A 176 26.40 -26.50 -22.73
CA VAL A 176 27.02 -27.57 -23.56
C VAL A 176 27.67 -28.65 -22.69
N GLY A 177 28.07 -28.34 -21.46
CA GLY A 177 28.84 -29.22 -20.60
C GLY A 177 28.13 -29.68 -19.32
N ALA A 178 26.97 -29.14 -19.01
CA ALA A 178 26.24 -29.44 -17.79
C ALA A 178 25.64 -30.87 -17.81
N GLU A 179 25.86 -31.62 -16.75
CA GLU A 179 25.25 -32.92 -16.54
C GLU A 179 23.87 -32.81 -15.86
N SER A 180 23.65 -31.70 -15.15
CA SER A 180 22.37 -31.38 -14.49
C SER A 180 22.00 -29.92 -14.64
N LEU A 181 20.73 -29.54 -14.37
CA LEU A 181 20.28 -28.13 -14.35
C LEU A 181 20.98 -27.33 -13.25
N ALA A 182 21.39 -27.99 -12.17
CA ALA A 182 22.09 -27.34 -11.07
C ALA A 182 23.53 -26.90 -11.43
N ASP A 183 24.11 -27.46 -12.49
CA ASP A 183 25.46 -27.13 -12.97
C ASP A 183 25.46 -25.93 -13.93
N ILE A 184 24.30 -25.37 -14.26
CA ILE A 184 24.15 -24.26 -15.18
C ILE A 184 24.21 -22.94 -14.42
N ASP A 185 25.26 -22.18 -14.61
CA ASP A 185 25.35 -20.82 -14.06
C ASP A 185 24.41 -19.85 -14.80
N VAL A 186 23.74 -18.99 -14.04
CA VAL A 186 22.81 -17.97 -14.54
C VAL A 186 23.44 -16.58 -14.47
N ALA A 187 23.51 -15.90 -15.59
CA ALA A 187 23.86 -14.47 -15.64
C ALA A 187 22.63 -13.66 -15.21
N TRP A 188 22.53 -13.36 -13.92
CA TRP A 188 21.43 -12.61 -13.35
C TRP A 188 21.39 -11.17 -13.82
N ARG A 189 20.19 -10.63 -14.03
CA ARG A 189 20.02 -9.22 -14.39
C ARG A 189 20.33 -8.33 -13.19
N SER A 190 21.15 -7.30 -13.41
CA SER A 190 21.61 -6.38 -12.36
C SER A 190 20.52 -5.63 -11.61
N TRP A 191 19.34 -5.43 -12.23
CA TRP A 191 18.20 -4.75 -11.62
C TRP A 191 17.63 -5.52 -10.41
N LEU A 192 17.82 -6.83 -10.34
CA LEU A 192 17.37 -7.67 -9.22
C LEU A 192 17.98 -7.24 -7.89
N GLY A 193 19.23 -6.76 -7.89
CA GLY A 193 19.92 -6.24 -6.71
C GLY A 193 19.64 -4.76 -6.39
N MET A 194 18.82 -4.07 -7.19
CA MET A 194 18.49 -2.66 -6.94
C MET A 194 17.42 -2.54 -5.85
N ARG A 195 17.53 -1.51 -5.01
CA ARG A 195 16.54 -1.18 -3.96
C ARG A 195 15.28 -0.54 -4.49
N VAL A 196 15.32 -0.01 -5.71
CA VAL A 196 14.15 0.48 -6.45
C VAL A 196 14.06 -0.30 -7.74
N LYS A 197 12.96 -0.99 -7.94
CA LYS A 197 12.69 -1.85 -9.09
C LYS A 197 11.53 -1.29 -9.88
N ILE A 198 11.71 -1.15 -11.18
CA ILE A 198 10.73 -0.51 -12.07
C ILE A 198 10.35 -1.46 -13.19
N ILE A 199 9.03 -1.70 -13.35
CA ILE A 199 8.46 -2.46 -14.45
C ILE A 199 7.46 -1.56 -15.18
N ASP A 200 7.86 -1.10 -16.35
CA ASP A 200 7.05 -0.23 -17.19
C ASP A 200 6.12 -1.07 -18.06
N GLU A 201 4.85 -0.66 -18.21
CA GLU A 201 3.82 -1.36 -18.97
C GLU A 201 3.63 -2.85 -18.55
N TYR A 202 3.54 -3.12 -17.24
CA TYR A 202 3.50 -4.49 -16.71
C TYR A 202 2.32 -5.32 -17.24
N ASN A 203 1.21 -4.68 -17.64
CA ASN A 203 0.05 -5.33 -18.23
C ASN A 203 0.28 -5.85 -19.66
N ARG A 204 1.44 -5.58 -20.26
CA ARG A 204 1.88 -6.17 -21.53
C ARG A 204 2.76 -7.40 -21.37
N ILE A 205 3.06 -7.80 -20.15
CA ILE A 205 3.85 -9.00 -19.83
C ILE A 205 2.97 -10.24 -20.00
N PRO A 206 3.44 -11.31 -20.68
CA PRO A 206 2.69 -12.56 -20.80
C PRO A 206 2.35 -13.16 -19.44
N THR A 207 1.20 -13.81 -19.31
CA THR A 207 0.70 -14.39 -18.05
C THR A 207 1.71 -15.33 -17.38
N ARG A 208 2.46 -16.11 -18.16
CA ARG A 208 3.52 -17.00 -17.65
C ARG A 208 4.62 -16.21 -16.94
N THR A 209 5.07 -15.11 -17.52
CA THR A 209 6.11 -14.23 -16.94
C THR A 209 5.54 -13.43 -15.76
N GLN A 210 4.25 -13.04 -15.81
CA GLN A 210 3.56 -12.46 -14.65
C GLN A 210 3.55 -13.43 -13.45
N SER A 211 3.38 -14.73 -13.68
CA SER A 211 3.41 -15.73 -12.61
C SER A 211 4.78 -15.85 -11.95
N ALA A 212 5.87 -15.78 -12.73
CA ALA A 212 7.23 -15.75 -12.16
C ALA A 212 7.48 -14.45 -11.38
N LEU A 213 6.98 -13.30 -11.89
CA LEU A 213 7.04 -12.02 -11.18
C LEU A 213 6.29 -12.05 -9.84
N LEU A 214 5.18 -12.81 -9.77
CA LEU A 214 4.44 -13.04 -8.52
C LEU A 214 5.32 -13.60 -7.41
N THR A 215 6.16 -14.61 -7.71
CA THR A 215 7.07 -15.21 -6.72
C THR A 215 8.08 -14.18 -6.23
N VAL A 216 8.65 -13.39 -7.15
CA VAL A 216 9.62 -12.35 -6.77
C VAL A 216 8.99 -11.27 -5.89
N LEU A 217 7.77 -10.84 -6.22
CA LEU A 217 7.04 -9.84 -5.42
C LEU A 217 6.57 -10.38 -4.07
N ALA A 218 6.25 -11.69 -3.97
CA ALA A 218 5.74 -12.28 -2.76
C ALA A 218 6.86 -12.69 -1.80
N ASP A 219 7.82 -13.41 -2.33
CA ASP A 219 8.75 -14.21 -1.55
C ASP A 219 10.18 -13.66 -1.60
N GLY A 220 10.42 -12.64 -2.46
CA GLY A 220 11.71 -11.96 -2.54
C GLY A 220 12.82 -12.76 -3.22
N TYR A 221 12.48 -13.85 -3.93
CA TYR A 221 13.44 -14.63 -4.69
C TYR A 221 12.94 -14.96 -6.09
N VAL A 222 13.85 -15.28 -6.98
CA VAL A 222 13.57 -15.82 -8.31
C VAL A 222 14.37 -17.09 -8.53
N GLU A 223 13.76 -18.05 -9.20
CA GLU A 223 14.36 -19.32 -9.58
C GLU A 223 14.45 -19.43 -11.11
N VAL A 224 15.64 -19.74 -11.61
CA VAL A 224 15.91 -20.00 -13.03
C VAL A 224 16.93 -21.14 -13.10
N TYR A 225 16.60 -22.24 -13.78
CA TYR A 225 17.48 -23.43 -13.92
C TYR A 225 17.99 -23.97 -12.57
N ASP A 226 17.09 -24.18 -11.61
CA ASP A 226 17.40 -24.63 -10.24
C ASP A 226 18.37 -23.72 -9.46
N GLN A 227 18.67 -22.53 -9.98
CA GLN A 227 19.44 -21.50 -9.30
C GLN A 227 18.51 -20.47 -8.67
N LEU A 228 18.74 -20.15 -7.41
CA LEU A 228 17.96 -19.16 -6.66
C LEU A 228 18.73 -17.84 -6.55
N TYR A 229 18.02 -16.73 -6.73
CA TYR A 229 18.54 -15.39 -6.48
C TYR A 229 17.63 -14.64 -5.50
N GLU A 230 18.15 -14.28 -4.33
CA GLU A 230 17.45 -13.44 -3.37
C GLU A 230 17.55 -11.96 -3.77
N THR A 231 16.41 -11.31 -3.95
CA THR A 231 16.36 -9.94 -4.48
C THR A 231 16.50 -8.86 -3.43
N GLY A 232 16.44 -9.23 -2.15
CA GLY A 232 16.41 -8.28 -1.03
C GLY A 232 15.18 -7.36 -1.01
N ASP A 233 15.03 -6.62 0.09
CA ASP A 233 13.94 -5.66 0.24
C ASP A 233 14.09 -4.49 -0.72
N ALA A 234 13.01 -4.18 -1.43
CA ALA A 234 13.00 -3.12 -2.43
C ALA A 234 11.64 -2.45 -2.56
N ALA A 235 11.64 -1.18 -2.96
CA ALA A 235 10.45 -0.50 -3.43
C ALA A 235 10.19 -0.87 -4.90
N TRP A 236 8.96 -1.25 -5.23
CA TRP A 236 8.57 -1.65 -6.56
C TRP A 236 7.61 -0.65 -7.18
N TYR A 237 7.88 -0.29 -8.42
CA TYR A 237 7.03 0.58 -9.21
C TYR A 237 6.63 -0.11 -10.50
N LEU A 238 5.33 -0.38 -10.62
CA LEU A 238 4.74 -0.92 -11.81
C LEU A 238 3.97 0.20 -12.51
N THR A 239 4.01 0.28 -13.83
CA THR A 239 3.17 1.18 -14.58
C THR A 239 2.21 0.41 -15.48
N ALA A 240 1.02 0.95 -15.69
CA ALA A 240 0.05 0.43 -16.64
C ALA A 240 -0.67 1.58 -17.35
N ASN A 241 -1.07 1.32 -18.59
CA ASN A 241 -2.00 2.19 -19.30
C ASN A 241 -3.43 1.73 -19.04
N ASP A 242 -4.39 2.66 -18.95
CA ASP A 242 -5.82 2.36 -18.78
C ASP A 242 -6.45 1.71 -20.03
N ASP A 243 -5.72 1.73 -21.15
CA ASP A 243 -6.25 1.25 -22.42
C ASP A 243 -6.35 -0.28 -22.42
N ALA A 244 -7.56 -0.78 -22.59
CA ALA A 244 -7.86 -2.13 -23.03
C ALA A 244 -7.43 -2.37 -24.50
N GLY A 245 -6.44 -1.63 -25.01
CA GLY A 245 -5.92 -1.72 -26.37
C GLY A 245 -5.22 -3.06 -26.62
N GLY A 246 -5.17 -3.49 -27.88
CA GLY A 246 -4.56 -4.76 -28.27
C GLY A 246 -3.14 -4.93 -27.76
N GLY A 247 -2.84 -6.14 -27.25
CA GLY A 247 -1.52 -6.50 -26.71
C GLY A 247 -1.41 -6.36 -25.17
N THR A 248 -2.51 -6.12 -24.47
CA THR A 248 -2.57 -6.21 -23.01
C THR A 248 -3.09 -7.59 -22.59
N TYR A 249 -2.49 -8.14 -21.54
CA TYR A 249 -2.94 -9.37 -20.90
C TYR A 249 -3.79 -9.05 -19.66
N GLN A 250 -4.77 -9.90 -19.38
CA GLN A 250 -5.50 -9.80 -18.12
C GLN A 250 -4.51 -10.01 -16.97
N VAL A 251 -4.47 -9.05 -16.05
CA VAL A 251 -3.62 -9.15 -14.87
C VAL A 251 -4.19 -10.20 -13.94
N VAL A 252 -3.36 -11.13 -13.52
CA VAL A 252 -3.74 -12.18 -12.58
C VAL A 252 -4.18 -11.53 -11.26
N GLU A 253 -5.34 -11.90 -10.74
CA GLU A 253 -5.90 -11.35 -9.49
C GLU A 253 -4.91 -11.45 -8.32
N ALA A 254 -4.21 -12.58 -8.22
CA ALA A 254 -3.16 -12.78 -7.23
C ALA A 254 -2.01 -11.75 -7.32
N LEU A 255 -1.74 -11.18 -8.50
CA LEU A 255 -0.75 -10.12 -8.65
C LEU A 255 -1.29 -8.78 -8.12
N ARG A 256 -2.57 -8.49 -8.37
CA ARG A 256 -3.21 -7.27 -7.84
C ARG A 256 -3.23 -7.24 -6.32
N ASP A 257 -3.54 -8.37 -5.68
CA ASP A 257 -3.53 -8.47 -4.21
C ASP A 257 -2.14 -8.23 -3.59
N ARG A 258 -1.06 -8.52 -4.36
CA ARG A 258 0.33 -8.27 -3.93
C ARG A 258 0.83 -6.84 -4.15
N ILE A 259 0.12 -6.05 -4.94
CA ILE A 259 0.40 -4.61 -5.08
C ILE A 259 -0.19 -3.91 -3.86
N ASP A 260 0.64 -3.17 -3.13
CA ASP A 260 0.21 -2.55 -1.88
C ASP A 260 -0.70 -1.35 -2.14
N ILE A 261 -0.38 -0.54 -3.15
CA ILE A 261 -1.09 0.71 -3.43
C ILE A 261 -1.21 0.98 -4.94
N THR A 262 -2.35 1.51 -5.36
CA THR A 262 -2.60 1.90 -6.75
C THR A 262 -2.97 3.37 -6.86
N VAL A 263 -2.27 4.11 -7.71
CA VAL A 263 -2.43 5.54 -7.91
C VAL A 263 -2.70 5.87 -9.38
N ALA A 264 -3.67 6.75 -9.62
CA ALA A 264 -3.98 7.22 -10.96
C ALA A 264 -3.21 8.50 -11.30
N ALA A 265 -2.56 8.51 -12.46
CA ALA A 265 -2.04 9.72 -13.07
C ALA A 265 -3.20 10.50 -13.69
N LEU A 266 -3.62 11.58 -13.06
CA LEU A 266 -4.71 12.42 -13.50
C LEU A 266 -4.40 13.20 -14.79
N PRO A 267 -5.40 13.70 -15.51
CA PRO A 267 -5.19 14.45 -16.75
C PRO A 267 -4.36 15.72 -16.52
N PHE A 268 -3.57 16.08 -17.53
CA PHE A 268 -2.86 17.36 -17.54
C PHE A 268 -3.84 18.53 -17.63
N ASN A 269 -3.66 19.54 -16.79
CA ASN A 269 -4.44 20.76 -16.86
C ASN A 269 -3.85 21.71 -17.94
N PRO A 270 -4.58 21.99 -19.04
CA PRO A 270 -4.06 22.82 -20.13
C PRO A 270 -3.67 24.25 -19.73
N ARG A 271 -4.12 24.74 -18.58
CA ARG A 271 -3.71 26.05 -18.09
C ARG A 271 -2.20 26.14 -17.84
N PHE A 272 -1.54 25.02 -17.59
CA PHE A 272 -0.10 24.93 -17.37
C PHE A 272 0.72 24.69 -18.66
N LEU A 273 0.08 24.75 -19.85
CA LEU A 273 0.75 24.55 -21.14
C LEU A 273 1.98 25.47 -21.35
N PRO A 274 1.97 26.77 -20.96
CA PRO A 274 3.16 27.60 -21.09
C PRO A 274 4.38 27.05 -20.34
N GLY A 275 4.20 26.54 -19.12
CA GLY A 275 5.27 25.91 -18.34
C GLY A 275 5.81 24.64 -18.98
N LEU A 276 4.94 23.84 -19.60
CA LEU A 276 5.34 22.64 -20.35
C LEU A 276 6.23 23.01 -21.55
N ILE A 277 5.86 24.04 -22.32
CA ILE A 277 6.63 24.51 -23.47
C ILE A 277 8.00 24.99 -23.01
N GLN A 278 8.05 25.84 -21.98
CA GLN A 278 9.31 26.38 -21.44
C GLN A 278 10.27 25.26 -20.99
N ARG A 279 9.77 24.22 -20.30
CA ARG A 279 10.58 23.08 -19.88
C ARG A 279 11.11 22.30 -21.08
N ARG A 280 10.29 22.13 -22.13
CA ARG A 280 10.71 21.44 -23.34
C ARG A 280 11.80 22.20 -24.11
N GLU A 281 11.66 23.51 -24.23
CA GLU A 281 12.66 24.39 -24.88
C GLU A 281 13.99 24.40 -24.14
N GLY A 282 13.93 24.31 -22.78
CA GLY A 282 15.12 24.21 -21.93
C GLY A 282 15.71 22.80 -21.81
N ASP A 283 15.20 21.78 -22.52
CA ASP A 283 15.51 20.34 -22.31
C ASP A 283 15.53 19.93 -20.83
N PHE A 284 14.66 20.54 -20.04
CA PHE A 284 14.59 20.25 -18.61
C PHE A 284 14.02 18.85 -18.37
N ARG A 285 14.82 18.02 -17.72
CA ARG A 285 14.47 16.65 -17.32
C ARG A 285 14.57 16.55 -15.81
N PRO A 286 13.46 16.48 -15.08
CA PRO A 286 13.47 16.55 -13.62
C PRO A 286 14.38 15.50 -12.99
N GLU A 287 14.45 14.28 -13.54
CA GLU A 287 15.31 13.22 -13.03
C GLU A 287 16.83 13.52 -13.10
N ARG A 288 17.24 14.53 -13.86
CA ARG A 288 18.65 14.98 -13.93
C ARG A 288 18.97 16.15 -12.99
N HIS A 289 17.94 16.71 -12.37
CA HIS A 289 18.07 17.92 -11.54
C HIS A 289 17.68 17.68 -10.07
N VAL A 290 17.64 16.40 -9.65
CA VAL A 290 17.32 16.05 -8.25
C VAL A 290 18.41 16.61 -7.34
N PRO A 291 18.09 17.47 -6.36
CA PRO A 291 19.05 18.01 -5.43
C PRO A 291 19.70 16.93 -4.55
N ALA A 292 20.98 17.06 -4.27
CA ALA A 292 21.70 16.06 -3.48
C ALA A 292 21.15 15.91 -2.05
N GLU A 293 20.60 16.97 -1.47
CA GLU A 293 20.03 16.99 -0.12
C GLU A 293 18.76 16.14 0.02
N VAL A 294 18.05 15.84 -1.08
CA VAL A 294 16.86 14.97 -1.05
C VAL A 294 17.17 13.53 -1.47
N VAL A 295 18.40 13.23 -1.87
CA VAL A 295 18.83 11.87 -2.25
C VAL A 295 19.17 11.08 -0.98
N PHE A 296 18.61 9.88 -0.86
CA PHE A 296 18.81 8.99 0.28
C PHE A 296 19.98 8.04 0.04
N SER A 297 20.90 7.99 0.99
CA SER A 297 21.89 6.92 1.04
C SER A 297 21.26 5.57 1.38
N ALA A 298 22.03 4.51 1.23
CA ALA A 298 21.61 3.17 1.62
C ALA A 298 21.18 3.10 3.09
N ALA A 299 22.02 3.63 3.96
CA ALA A 299 21.78 3.63 5.39
C ALA A 299 20.56 4.48 5.78
N GLU A 300 20.36 5.63 5.14
CA GLU A 300 19.17 6.46 5.36
C GLU A 300 17.89 5.76 4.90
N HIS A 301 17.94 5.03 3.77
CA HIS A 301 16.79 4.26 3.30
C HIS A 301 16.45 3.08 4.22
N ASP A 302 17.47 2.47 4.85
CA ASP A 302 17.24 1.44 5.87
C ASP A 302 16.67 2.06 7.16
N ALA A 303 17.21 3.19 7.58
CA ALA A 303 16.78 3.89 8.79
C ALA A 303 15.35 4.44 8.69
N ILE A 304 14.95 5.01 7.54
CA ILE A 304 13.58 5.56 7.36
C ILE A 304 12.52 4.45 7.46
N SER A 305 12.77 3.29 6.86
CA SER A 305 11.86 2.15 6.95
C SER A 305 11.70 1.67 8.40
N ALA A 306 12.80 1.58 9.14
CA ALA A 306 12.77 1.21 10.55
C ALA A 306 12.03 2.24 11.43
N GLN A 307 12.25 3.55 11.18
CA GLN A 307 11.55 4.61 11.90
C GLN A 307 10.04 4.60 11.62
N ILE A 308 9.62 4.39 10.38
CA ILE A 308 8.20 4.24 10.04
C ILE A 308 7.59 3.03 10.76
N GLN A 309 8.27 1.89 10.80
CA GLN A 309 7.79 0.71 11.52
C GLN A 309 7.57 0.99 13.01
N SER A 310 8.40 1.85 13.63
CA SER A 310 8.30 2.21 15.04
C SER A 310 7.15 3.18 15.37
N VAL A 311 6.52 3.81 14.37
CA VAL A 311 5.33 4.67 14.57
C VAL A 311 4.22 3.85 15.21
N ARG A 312 3.70 4.35 16.33
CA ARG A 312 2.67 3.66 17.10
C ARG A 312 1.31 3.80 16.42
N VAL A 313 0.53 2.72 16.43
CA VAL A 313 -0.88 2.76 16.02
C VAL A 313 -1.75 2.69 17.28
N PRO A 314 -2.49 3.74 17.62
CA PRO A 314 -3.40 3.72 18.77
C PRO A 314 -4.47 2.64 18.63
N GLN A 315 -4.86 2.04 19.76
CA GLN A 315 -5.88 0.98 19.77
C GLN A 315 -7.21 1.46 19.17
N ALA A 316 -7.59 2.71 19.41
CA ALA A 316 -8.82 3.29 18.83
C ALA A 316 -8.80 3.28 17.30
N VAL A 317 -7.64 3.56 16.66
CA VAL A 317 -7.50 3.51 15.20
C VAL A 317 -7.59 2.07 14.68
N LEU A 318 -6.95 1.12 15.39
CA LEU A 318 -7.02 -0.31 15.04
C LEU A 318 -8.45 -0.84 15.13
N ARG A 319 -9.20 -0.45 16.17
CA ARG A 319 -10.60 -0.87 16.35
C ARG A 319 -11.49 -0.33 15.22
N ARG A 320 -11.32 0.93 14.80
CA ARG A 320 -12.07 1.50 13.68
C ARG A 320 -11.75 0.79 12.35
N LEU A 321 -10.48 0.44 12.12
CA LEU A 321 -10.10 -0.34 10.94
C LEU A 321 -10.68 -1.76 10.98
N ALA A 322 -10.64 -2.43 12.14
CA ALA A 322 -11.24 -3.74 12.34
C ALA A 322 -12.76 -3.69 12.12
N PHE A 323 -13.44 -2.69 12.69
CA PHE A 323 -14.86 -2.45 12.46
C PHE A 323 -15.18 -2.26 10.97
N PHE A 324 -14.44 -1.40 10.28
CA PHE A 324 -14.60 -1.20 8.84
C PHE A 324 -14.44 -2.51 8.06
N ALA A 325 -13.39 -3.28 8.33
CA ALA A 325 -13.15 -4.56 7.66
C ALA A 325 -14.31 -5.55 7.90
N SER A 326 -14.79 -5.63 9.14
CA SER A 326 -15.89 -6.54 9.51
C SER A 326 -17.22 -6.20 8.81
N GLN A 327 -17.49 -4.90 8.56
CA GLN A 327 -18.67 -4.49 7.82
C GLN A 327 -18.72 -5.00 6.38
N LEU A 328 -17.57 -5.36 5.80
CA LEU A 328 -17.48 -5.81 4.42
C LEU A 328 -17.61 -7.33 4.26
N GLU A 329 -17.49 -8.13 5.33
CA GLU A 329 -17.28 -9.57 5.22
C GLU A 329 -18.54 -10.42 5.40
N VAL A 330 -19.43 -10.10 6.33
CA VAL A 330 -20.48 -11.01 6.76
C VAL A 330 -21.58 -11.16 5.73
N CYS A 331 -21.82 -12.40 5.30
CA CYS A 331 -22.95 -12.80 4.47
C CYS A 331 -23.93 -13.64 5.31
N GLU A 332 -25.05 -13.05 5.71
CA GLU A 332 -26.05 -13.66 6.61
C GLU A 332 -26.58 -15.01 6.13
N HIS A 333 -26.65 -15.20 4.81
CA HIS A 333 -27.23 -16.37 4.17
C HIS A 333 -26.20 -17.41 3.69
N ALA A 334 -24.91 -17.18 3.91
CA ALA A 334 -23.87 -18.07 3.41
C ALA A 334 -23.89 -19.45 4.07
N ALA A 335 -24.21 -19.52 5.37
CA ALA A 335 -24.27 -20.76 6.14
C ALA A 335 -25.18 -20.63 7.36
N THR A 336 -25.56 -21.78 7.95
CA THR A 336 -26.30 -21.83 9.22
C THR A 336 -25.35 -21.63 10.42
N GLN A 337 -24.11 -22.02 10.27
CA GLN A 337 -23.08 -21.84 11.30
C GLN A 337 -22.37 -20.50 11.12
N LEU A 338 -22.11 -19.81 12.22
CA LEU A 338 -21.50 -18.48 12.22
C LEU A 338 -20.14 -18.45 11.56
N GLU A 339 -19.30 -19.45 11.79
CA GLU A 339 -17.94 -19.55 11.26
C GLU A 339 -17.86 -19.55 9.72
N TYR A 340 -18.96 -19.89 9.06
CA TYR A 340 -19.02 -20.03 7.61
C TYR A 340 -19.86 -18.95 6.92
N ARG A 341 -20.18 -17.85 7.62
CA ARG A 341 -20.99 -16.76 7.09
C ARG A 341 -20.18 -15.66 6.44
N SER A 342 -19.16 -16.00 5.68
CA SER A 342 -18.34 -15.04 4.93
C SER A 342 -18.71 -15.01 3.46
N LYS A 343 -18.40 -13.91 2.79
CA LYS A 343 -18.53 -13.78 1.33
C LYS A 343 -17.69 -14.81 0.59
N ASP A 344 -16.52 -15.15 1.11
CA ASP A 344 -15.64 -16.16 0.52
C ASP A 344 -16.29 -17.55 0.61
N THR A 345 -16.89 -17.89 1.74
CA THR A 345 -17.64 -19.15 1.87
C THR A 345 -18.80 -19.23 0.88
N ALA A 346 -19.55 -18.15 0.70
CA ALA A 346 -20.62 -18.10 -0.27
C ALA A 346 -20.12 -18.29 -1.72
N ARG A 347 -18.98 -17.70 -2.07
CA ARG A 347 -18.33 -17.90 -3.38
C ARG A 347 -17.86 -19.34 -3.58
N LEU A 348 -17.20 -19.94 -2.58
CA LEU A 348 -16.71 -21.32 -2.65
C LEU A 348 -17.86 -22.33 -2.84
N THR A 349 -19.03 -22.05 -2.30
CA THR A 349 -20.23 -22.88 -2.51
C THR A 349 -20.94 -22.60 -3.83
N GLY A 350 -20.42 -21.69 -4.67
CA GLY A 350 -21.03 -21.28 -5.93
C GLY A 350 -22.25 -20.37 -5.76
N GLY A 351 -22.42 -19.77 -4.58
CA GLY A 351 -23.50 -18.84 -4.28
C GLY A 351 -23.36 -17.50 -5.01
N ASP A 352 -24.49 -16.96 -5.48
CA ASP A 352 -24.57 -15.58 -5.94
C ASP A 352 -24.57 -14.64 -4.72
N VAL A 353 -23.40 -14.15 -4.34
CA VAL A 353 -23.22 -13.25 -3.18
C VAL A 353 -24.06 -11.98 -3.32
N ALA A 354 -24.09 -11.37 -4.50
CA ALA A 354 -24.88 -10.19 -4.76
C ALA A 354 -26.39 -10.46 -4.60
N GLY A 355 -26.86 -11.61 -5.10
CA GLY A 355 -28.25 -12.05 -4.93
C GLY A 355 -28.61 -12.35 -3.48
N LEU A 356 -27.69 -12.93 -2.71
CA LEU A 356 -27.88 -13.20 -1.28
C LEU A 356 -28.00 -11.90 -0.46
N LEU A 357 -27.13 -10.95 -0.70
CA LEU A 357 -27.15 -9.65 -0.05
C LEU A 357 -28.44 -8.86 -0.36
N ARG A 358 -28.94 -8.94 -1.60
CA ARG A 358 -30.21 -8.31 -1.98
C ARG A 358 -31.42 -8.91 -1.26
N ARG A 359 -31.38 -10.18 -0.90
CA ARG A 359 -32.47 -10.89 -0.21
C ARG A 359 -32.50 -10.65 1.30
N SER A 360 -31.47 -10.00 1.85
CA SER A 360 -31.39 -9.69 3.27
C SER A 360 -32.56 -8.76 3.67
N THR A 361 -33.53 -9.31 4.40
CA THR A 361 -34.68 -8.57 4.90
C THR A 361 -34.32 -7.88 6.21
N GLY A 362 -34.64 -6.59 6.34
CA GLY A 362 -34.47 -5.82 7.58
C GLY A 362 -33.16 -5.10 7.77
N ARG A 363 -32.26 -5.07 6.76
CA ARG A 363 -31.12 -4.17 6.70
C ARG A 363 -31.50 -2.90 5.95
N ASP A 364 -30.95 -1.78 6.40
CA ASP A 364 -30.94 -0.55 5.61
C ASP A 364 -29.89 -0.71 4.50
N ARG A 365 -30.35 -1.06 3.31
CA ARG A 365 -29.47 -1.35 2.16
C ARG A 365 -28.65 -0.15 1.71
N LEU A 366 -29.07 1.07 2.01
CA LEU A 366 -28.34 2.28 1.66
C LEU A 366 -27.12 2.47 2.56
N THR A 367 -27.20 2.01 3.80
CA THR A 367 -26.11 2.11 4.79
C THR A 367 -25.35 0.80 4.97
N ASP A 368 -25.84 -0.32 4.42
CA ASP A 368 -25.17 -1.62 4.50
C ASP A 368 -23.95 -1.65 3.58
N LEU A 369 -22.77 -1.50 4.15
CA LEU A 369 -21.50 -1.51 3.41
C LEU A 369 -21.23 -2.87 2.74
N ALA A 370 -21.68 -3.97 3.35
CA ALA A 370 -21.53 -5.30 2.75
C ALA A 370 -22.31 -5.44 1.45
N ASP A 371 -23.46 -4.75 1.31
CA ASP A 371 -24.26 -4.77 0.06
C ASP A 371 -23.54 -4.04 -1.09
N GLN A 372 -22.69 -3.06 -0.78
CA GLN A 372 -21.97 -2.26 -1.78
C GLN A 372 -20.73 -2.94 -2.35
N THR A 373 -20.26 -4.03 -1.74
CA THR A 373 -18.98 -4.68 -2.10
C THR A 373 -19.15 -6.16 -2.41
N LEU A 374 -18.38 -6.66 -3.38
CA LEU A 374 -18.35 -8.09 -3.72
C LEU A 374 -17.35 -8.89 -2.88
N SER A 375 -16.38 -8.23 -2.26
CA SER A 375 -15.31 -8.85 -1.48
C SER A 375 -15.05 -8.10 -0.19
N GLY A 376 -14.50 -8.79 0.79
CA GLY A 376 -13.96 -8.19 2.00
C GLY A 376 -12.48 -7.81 1.86
N MET A 377 -11.86 -7.42 2.98
CA MET A 377 -10.45 -7.06 3.06
C MET A 377 -9.58 -8.28 3.35
N SER A 378 -8.55 -8.49 2.53
CA SER A 378 -7.52 -9.49 2.84
C SER A 378 -6.60 -9.01 3.98
N VAL A 379 -5.95 -9.96 4.68
CA VAL A 379 -4.92 -9.65 5.70
C VAL A 379 -3.79 -8.80 5.12
N ARG A 380 -3.42 -9.03 3.84
CA ARG A 380 -2.43 -8.20 3.16
C ARG A 380 -2.92 -6.77 2.97
N ALA A 381 -4.18 -6.59 2.59
CA ALA A 381 -4.77 -5.26 2.46
C ALA A 381 -4.77 -4.52 3.80
N MET A 382 -5.14 -5.17 4.90
CA MET A 382 -5.10 -4.58 6.25
C MET A 382 -3.67 -4.18 6.65
N ASN A 383 -2.70 -5.07 6.44
CA ASN A 383 -1.28 -4.78 6.72
C ASN A 383 -0.75 -3.61 5.86
N ALA A 384 -1.12 -3.55 4.58
CA ALA A 384 -0.73 -2.45 3.71
C ALA A 384 -1.35 -1.13 4.20
N VAL A 385 -2.64 -1.10 4.56
CA VAL A 385 -3.29 0.10 5.12
C VAL A 385 -2.55 0.60 6.35
N ILE A 386 -2.21 -0.28 7.30
CA ILE A 386 -1.48 0.08 8.52
C ILE A 386 -0.08 0.60 8.17
N THR A 387 0.64 -0.07 7.29
CA THR A 387 2.00 0.31 6.89
C THR A 387 2.03 1.71 6.24
N TYR A 388 1.11 1.97 5.33
CA TYR A 388 1.04 3.28 4.67
C TYR A 388 0.46 4.37 5.58
N ALA A 389 -0.43 4.04 6.53
CA ALA A 389 -0.87 4.99 7.56
C ALA A 389 0.29 5.41 8.48
N LYS A 390 1.15 4.47 8.89
CA LYS A 390 2.39 4.79 9.62
C LYS A 390 3.33 5.68 8.80
N ALA A 391 3.48 5.40 7.51
CA ALA A 391 4.30 6.22 6.62
C ALA A 391 3.73 7.63 6.45
N MET A 392 2.39 7.76 6.39
CA MET A 392 1.71 9.06 6.32
C MET A 392 1.89 9.85 7.62
N ALA A 393 1.70 9.23 8.78
CA ALA A 393 1.94 9.85 10.08
C ALA A 393 3.40 10.32 10.21
N PHE A 394 4.36 9.47 9.82
CA PHE A 394 5.78 9.81 9.80
C PHE A 394 6.06 11.01 8.88
N PHE A 395 5.51 11.00 7.66
CA PHE A 395 5.65 12.10 6.71
C PHE A 395 5.06 13.41 7.26
N ARG A 396 3.94 13.34 8.00
CA ARG A 396 3.33 14.50 8.67
C ARG A 396 4.06 14.93 9.94
N GLY A 397 5.06 14.17 10.40
CA GLY A 397 5.82 14.45 11.63
C GLY A 397 5.09 14.03 12.91
N HIS A 398 4.12 13.11 12.82
CA HIS A 398 3.38 12.60 13.97
C HIS A 398 4.07 11.37 14.57
N SER A 399 4.04 11.24 15.90
CA SER A 399 4.54 10.06 16.64
C SER A 399 3.59 8.87 16.57
N ASP A 400 2.31 9.14 16.36
CA ASP A 400 1.22 8.17 16.37
C ASP A 400 0.36 8.33 15.11
N VAL A 401 -0.19 7.23 14.64
CA VAL A 401 -1.14 7.24 13.52
C VAL A 401 -2.46 7.86 13.95
N ALA A 402 -2.90 8.90 13.26
CA ALA A 402 -4.23 9.48 13.41
C ALA A 402 -5.24 8.78 12.48
N LEU A 403 -6.53 8.91 12.78
CA LEU A 403 -7.60 8.40 11.91
C LEU A 403 -7.53 9.01 10.49
N GLU A 404 -7.14 10.27 10.41
CA GLU A 404 -6.96 10.99 9.15
C GLU A 404 -5.84 10.41 8.28
N ASP A 405 -4.73 9.93 8.90
CA ASP A 405 -3.66 9.26 8.16
C ASP A 405 -4.17 7.96 7.53
N LEU A 406 -5.02 7.23 8.26
CA LEU A 406 -5.70 6.04 7.76
C LEU A 406 -6.63 6.39 6.59
N ARG A 407 -7.51 7.39 6.75
CA ARG A 407 -8.43 7.86 5.70
C ARG A 407 -7.71 8.31 4.44
N ALA A 408 -6.55 8.93 4.60
CA ALA A 408 -5.77 9.44 3.48
C ALA A 408 -5.20 8.32 2.59
N VAL A 409 -4.78 7.20 3.16
CA VAL A 409 -4.10 6.12 2.42
C VAL A 409 -5.03 4.98 2.01
N LEU A 410 -6.07 4.68 2.81
CA LEU A 410 -6.96 3.55 2.63
C LEU A 410 -7.56 3.44 1.21
N PRO A 411 -8.06 4.51 0.58
CA PRO A 411 -8.64 4.41 -0.76
C PRO A 411 -7.64 3.94 -1.82
N PHE A 412 -6.39 4.36 -1.71
CA PHE A 412 -5.34 3.98 -2.67
C PHE A 412 -4.84 2.55 -2.45
N VAL A 413 -4.89 2.04 -1.22
CA VAL A 413 -4.58 0.64 -0.90
C VAL A 413 -5.69 -0.29 -1.39
N LEU A 414 -6.95 0.09 -1.21
CA LEU A 414 -8.10 -0.77 -1.48
C LEU A 414 -8.64 -0.67 -2.92
N ARG A 415 -8.22 0.30 -3.70
CA ARG A 415 -8.74 0.61 -5.04
C ARG A 415 -8.96 -0.60 -5.94
N ASP A 416 -7.98 -1.50 -6.00
CA ASP A 416 -8.03 -2.68 -6.86
C ASP A 416 -8.35 -3.97 -6.10
N LYS A 417 -8.51 -3.89 -4.78
CA LYS A 417 -8.76 -5.03 -3.90
C LYS A 417 -10.22 -5.20 -3.54
N ILE A 418 -10.95 -4.09 -3.39
CA ILE A 418 -12.39 -4.10 -3.12
C ILE A 418 -13.13 -3.79 -4.42
N GLN A 419 -14.01 -4.71 -4.81
CA GLN A 419 -14.82 -4.56 -6.02
C GLN A 419 -16.23 -4.08 -5.66
N PRO A 420 -16.77 -3.05 -6.37
CA PRO A 420 -18.12 -2.59 -6.16
C PRO A 420 -19.15 -3.66 -6.61
N ASN A 421 -20.20 -3.83 -5.84
CA ASN A 421 -21.37 -4.61 -6.22
C ASN A 421 -22.33 -3.70 -7.00
N LEU A 422 -22.24 -3.72 -8.32
CA LEU A 422 -23.04 -2.85 -9.20
C LEU A 422 -24.55 -3.07 -9.10
N ASP A 423 -24.98 -4.17 -8.53
CA ASP A 423 -26.39 -4.47 -8.27
C ASP A 423 -26.92 -3.81 -6.99
N SER A 424 -26.05 -3.19 -6.19
CA SER A 424 -26.45 -2.47 -4.99
C SER A 424 -27.29 -1.24 -5.35
N PRO A 425 -28.36 -0.92 -4.58
CA PRO A 425 -29.19 0.27 -4.77
C PRO A 425 -28.40 1.59 -4.79
N VAL A 426 -27.25 1.64 -4.13
CA VAL A 426 -26.37 2.83 -4.11
C VAL A 426 -25.94 3.21 -5.52
N PHE A 427 -25.64 2.24 -6.38
CA PHE A 427 -25.20 2.48 -7.76
C PHE A 427 -26.37 2.60 -8.77
N ALA A 428 -27.62 2.52 -8.31
CA ALA A 428 -28.79 2.67 -9.17
C ALA A 428 -29.06 4.13 -9.57
N SER A 429 -28.69 5.09 -8.72
CA SER A 429 -28.80 6.53 -9.01
C SER A 429 -27.70 7.02 -9.96
N ASP A 430 -27.94 8.13 -10.64
CA ASP A 430 -26.94 8.74 -11.53
C ASP A 430 -25.70 9.18 -10.75
N GLU A 431 -25.85 9.70 -9.55
CA GLU A 431 -24.76 10.07 -8.65
C GLU A 431 -23.95 8.85 -8.19
N GLY A 432 -24.64 7.77 -7.82
CA GLY A 432 -23.99 6.50 -7.42
C GLY A 432 -23.21 5.85 -8.56
N ARG A 433 -23.67 5.98 -9.81
CA ARG A 433 -22.93 5.50 -10.99
C ARG A 433 -21.60 6.21 -11.18
N LEU A 434 -21.51 7.49 -10.83
CA LEU A 434 -20.25 8.24 -10.91
C LEU A 434 -19.20 7.66 -9.96
N LEU A 435 -19.60 7.13 -8.81
CA LEU A 435 -18.70 6.50 -7.83
C LEU A 435 -18.01 5.24 -8.37
N VAL A 436 -18.60 4.55 -9.35
CA VAL A 436 -17.96 3.42 -10.03
C VAL A 436 -16.71 3.88 -10.81
N HIS A 437 -16.74 5.12 -11.33
CA HIS A 437 -15.62 5.71 -12.06
C HIS A 437 -14.65 6.48 -11.15
N ASP A 438 -15.03 6.72 -9.90
CA ASP A 438 -14.17 7.32 -8.85
C ASP A 438 -14.07 6.40 -7.62
N PRO A 439 -13.29 5.31 -7.74
CA PRO A 439 -13.11 4.37 -6.63
C PRO A 439 -12.52 5.00 -5.37
N VAL A 440 -11.72 6.07 -5.50
CA VAL A 440 -11.11 6.76 -4.36
C VAL A 440 -12.17 7.44 -3.51
N SER A 441 -13.06 8.22 -4.13
CA SER A 441 -14.16 8.88 -3.41
C SER A 441 -15.15 7.88 -2.84
N TRP A 442 -15.46 6.80 -3.58
CA TRP A 442 -16.34 5.74 -3.08
C TRP A 442 -15.76 5.07 -1.83
N LEU A 443 -14.50 4.62 -1.88
CA LEU A 443 -13.85 3.94 -0.75
C LEU A 443 -13.68 4.87 0.47
N ARG A 444 -13.43 6.16 0.23
CA ARG A 444 -13.43 7.17 1.30
C ARG A 444 -14.79 7.27 1.95
N GLY A 445 -15.86 7.32 1.16
CA GLY A 445 -17.24 7.34 1.64
C GLY A 445 -17.63 6.09 2.42
N LEU A 446 -17.17 4.90 2.02
CA LEU A 446 -17.36 3.66 2.79
C LEU A 446 -16.70 3.76 4.17
N MET A 447 -15.46 4.24 4.24
CA MET A 447 -14.75 4.41 5.51
C MET A 447 -15.44 5.44 6.41
N ASP A 448 -15.87 6.56 5.86
CA ASP A 448 -16.57 7.61 6.61
C ASP A 448 -17.90 7.10 7.16
N THR A 449 -18.67 6.36 6.35
CA THR A 449 -19.92 5.73 6.79
C THR A 449 -19.68 4.71 7.90
N ALA A 450 -18.60 3.92 7.79
CA ALA A 450 -18.23 2.98 8.85
C ALA A 450 -17.84 3.71 10.14
N CYS A 451 -17.08 4.80 10.05
CA CYS A 451 -16.71 5.60 11.23
C CYS A 451 -17.95 6.20 11.91
N LEU A 452 -18.89 6.74 11.14
CA LEU A 452 -20.17 7.25 11.69
C LEU A 452 -20.97 6.14 12.38
N ALA A 453 -21.02 4.94 11.80
CA ALA A 453 -21.70 3.79 12.41
C ALA A 453 -21.01 3.33 13.69
N TYR A 454 -19.68 3.34 13.73
CA TYR A 454 -18.85 3.03 14.90
C TYR A 454 -19.13 4.01 16.06
N ASP A 455 -19.16 5.31 15.75
CA ASP A 455 -19.44 6.37 16.72
C ASP A 455 -20.88 6.27 17.24
N ALA A 456 -21.84 6.03 16.36
CA ALA A 456 -23.25 5.85 16.74
C ALA A 456 -23.48 4.62 17.64
N ALA A 457 -22.66 3.58 17.47
CA ALA A 457 -22.69 2.39 18.32
C ALA A 457 -21.94 2.57 19.66
N GLY A 458 -21.22 3.69 19.86
CA GLY A 458 -20.50 4.01 21.10
C GLY A 458 -19.35 3.06 21.42
N LEU A 459 -18.72 2.46 20.42
CA LEU A 459 -17.73 1.39 20.59
C LEU A 459 -16.37 1.87 21.13
N ASP A 460 -16.14 3.17 21.25
CA ASP A 460 -14.94 3.73 21.88
C ASP A 460 -14.99 3.64 23.42
N THR A 461 -16.18 3.52 24.01
CA THR A 461 -16.37 3.66 25.47
C THR A 461 -16.19 2.35 26.22
N ASP A 462 -16.50 1.21 25.60
CA ASP A 462 -16.46 -0.10 26.23
C ASP A 462 -16.09 -1.19 25.21
N ASP A 463 -15.13 -2.06 25.56
CA ASP A 463 -14.69 -3.18 24.72
C ASP A 463 -14.49 -4.46 25.56
N PRO A 464 -15.57 -5.03 26.08
CA PRO A 464 -15.47 -6.19 26.96
C PRO A 464 -14.90 -7.44 26.27
N VAL A 465 -15.03 -7.54 24.93
CA VAL A 465 -14.44 -8.63 24.15
C VAL A 465 -12.94 -8.43 24.02
N GLY A 466 -12.50 -7.20 23.75
CA GLY A 466 -11.08 -6.86 23.70
C GLY A 466 -10.38 -7.09 25.05
N GLU A 467 -11.04 -6.83 26.18
CA GLU A 467 -10.52 -7.17 27.52
C GLU A 467 -10.29 -8.68 27.68
N VAL A 468 -11.27 -9.51 27.28
CA VAL A 468 -11.13 -10.98 27.30
C VAL A 468 -9.95 -11.44 26.46
N LEU A 469 -9.77 -10.87 25.26
CA LEU A 469 -8.64 -11.19 24.41
C LEU A 469 -7.30 -10.71 25.01
N ALA A 470 -7.27 -9.53 25.58
CA ALA A 470 -6.07 -9.01 26.27
C ALA A 470 -5.65 -9.89 27.46
N GLU A 471 -6.61 -10.34 28.28
CA GLU A 471 -6.37 -11.31 29.34
C GLU A 471 -5.82 -12.65 28.79
N LEU A 472 -6.36 -13.14 27.69
CA LEU A 472 -5.88 -14.37 27.05
C LEU A 472 -4.46 -14.22 26.51
N HIS A 473 -4.11 -13.07 25.94
CA HIS A 473 -2.77 -12.78 25.41
C HIS A 473 -1.70 -12.66 26.49
N GLN A 474 -2.08 -12.36 27.76
CA GLN A 474 -1.13 -12.40 28.87
C GLN A 474 -0.66 -13.82 29.19
N GLY A 475 -1.32 -14.83 28.62
CA GLY A 475 -0.98 -16.23 28.80
C GLY A 475 -1.84 -16.93 29.87
N LEU A 476 -1.75 -18.25 29.88
CA LEU A 476 -2.53 -19.10 30.77
C LEU A 476 -1.70 -19.64 31.95
N THR A 477 -0.38 -19.46 31.93
CA THR A 477 0.54 -20.01 32.95
C THR A 477 0.23 -19.44 34.32
N GLY A 478 -0.04 -20.32 35.31
CA GLY A 478 -0.34 -19.92 36.68
C GLY A 478 -1.79 -19.52 36.95
N VAL A 479 -2.65 -19.53 35.95
CA VAL A 479 -4.10 -19.27 36.11
C VAL A 479 -4.73 -20.45 36.84
N THR A 480 -5.42 -20.20 37.93
CA THR A 480 -6.04 -21.24 38.75
C THR A 480 -7.34 -21.78 38.15
N HIS A 481 -7.74 -22.98 38.52
CA HIS A 481 -8.98 -23.62 38.11
C HIS A 481 -10.24 -22.74 38.43
N ALA A 482 -10.24 -22.00 39.53
CA ALA A 482 -11.33 -21.10 39.89
C ALA A 482 -11.39 -19.88 38.96
N GLU A 483 -10.24 -19.31 38.63
CA GLU A 483 -10.13 -18.18 37.70
C GLU A 483 -10.57 -18.59 36.28
N VAL A 484 -10.16 -19.76 35.80
CA VAL A 484 -10.60 -20.26 34.49
C VAL A 484 -12.12 -20.38 34.44
N ARG A 485 -12.74 -20.96 35.49
CA ARG A 485 -14.21 -21.02 35.56
C ARG A 485 -14.87 -19.66 35.56
N HIS A 486 -14.31 -18.69 36.28
CA HIS A 486 -14.81 -17.33 36.29
C HIS A 486 -14.74 -16.68 34.91
N ARG A 487 -13.60 -16.82 34.20
CA ARG A 487 -13.40 -16.30 32.84
C ARG A 487 -14.33 -16.96 31.84
N LEU A 488 -14.53 -18.28 31.90
CA LEU A 488 -15.49 -18.99 31.07
C LEU A 488 -16.92 -18.47 31.29
N ALA A 489 -17.35 -18.29 32.52
CA ALA A 489 -18.69 -17.76 32.85
C ALA A 489 -18.87 -16.32 32.34
N ARG A 490 -17.81 -15.48 32.38
CA ARG A 490 -17.79 -14.13 31.81
C ARG A 490 -17.97 -14.18 30.29
N ILE A 491 -17.20 -15.04 29.61
CA ILE A 491 -17.30 -15.22 28.14
C ILE A 491 -18.71 -15.67 27.74
N GLU A 492 -19.28 -16.64 28.44
CA GLU A 492 -20.63 -17.11 28.16
C GLU A 492 -21.70 -16.01 28.40
N SER A 493 -21.51 -15.18 29.40
CA SER A 493 -22.39 -14.03 29.64
C SER A 493 -22.32 -13.00 28.52
N LEU A 494 -21.10 -12.65 28.07
CA LEU A 494 -20.90 -11.76 26.93
C LEU A 494 -21.50 -12.32 25.65
N ALA A 495 -21.28 -13.59 25.35
CA ALA A 495 -21.86 -14.24 24.19
C ALA A 495 -23.40 -14.22 24.19
N ARG A 496 -24.04 -14.39 25.39
CA ARG A 496 -25.49 -14.25 25.52
C ARG A 496 -25.93 -12.81 25.28
N SER A 497 -25.20 -11.80 25.76
CA SER A 497 -25.55 -10.38 25.56
C SER A 497 -25.50 -10.00 24.07
N LEU A 498 -24.53 -10.48 23.31
CA LEU A 498 -24.48 -10.29 21.87
C LEU A 498 -25.71 -10.87 21.15
N GLY A 499 -26.22 -12.01 21.63
CA GLY A 499 -27.43 -12.64 21.08
C GLY A 499 -28.72 -11.83 21.26
N TYR A 500 -28.80 -10.95 22.25
CA TYR A 500 -29.97 -10.08 22.48
C TYR A 500 -30.02 -8.86 21.54
N GLY A 501 -28.91 -8.47 20.90
CA GLY A 501 -28.83 -7.30 20.02
C GLY A 501 -29.54 -7.39 18.68
N GLY A 502 -30.12 -8.52 18.35
CA GLY A 502 -31.12 -8.70 17.27
C GLY A 502 -30.59 -8.83 15.85
N LYS A 503 -29.41 -8.35 15.50
CA LYS A 503 -28.85 -8.48 14.14
C LYS A 503 -27.40 -8.94 14.18
N LEU A 504 -27.14 -10.08 13.54
CA LEU A 504 -25.79 -10.56 13.31
C LEU A 504 -25.25 -9.88 12.04
N TYR A 505 -24.34 -8.94 12.20
CA TYR A 505 -23.62 -8.28 11.10
C TYR A 505 -22.25 -7.79 11.55
N GLY A 506 -21.32 -7.71 10.62
CA GLY A 506 -19.99 -7.10 10.81
C GLY A 506 -19.32 -7.48 12.12
N HIS A 507 -19.02 -6.49 12.93
CA HIS A 507 -18.27 -6.64 14.20
C HIS A 507 -18.92 -7.60 15.21
N VAL A 508 -20.24 -7.73 15.24
CA VAL A 508 -20.95 -8.67 16.15
C VAL A 508 -20.58 -10.12 15.82
N ALA A 509 -20.41 -10.42 14.52
CA ALA A 509 -19.95 -11.73 14.08
C ALA A 509 -18.49 -12.00 14.52
N ASP A 510 -17.60 -11.01 14.37
CA ASP A 510 -16.20 -11.10 14.77
C ASP A 510 -16.06 -11.26 16.29
N ASP A 511 -16.82 -10.47 17.07
CA ASP A 511 -16.84 -10.56 18.53
C ASP A 511 -17.32 -11.95 19.00
N ALA A 512 -18.39 -12.48 18.40
CA ALA A 512 -18.87 -13.81 18.72
C ALA A 512 -17.84 -14.90 18.41
N MET A 513 -17.11 -14.78 17.30
CA MET A 513 -16.03 -15.70 16.95
C MET A 513 -14.82 -15.56 17.87
N ALA A 514 -14.46 -14.32 18.27
CA ALA A 514 -13.39 -14.06 19.22
C ALA A 514 -13.73 -14.67 20.61
N LEU A 515 -14.96 -14.50 21.09
CA LEU A 515 -15.41 -15.11 22.32
C LEU A 515 -15.40 -16.64 22.25
N LYS A 516 -15.82 -17.24 21.14
CA LYS A 516 -15.74 -18.68 20.92
C LYS A 516 -14.28 -19.17 20.98
N TYR A 517 -13.37 -18.46 20.32
CA TYR A 517 -11.93 -18.76 20.37
C TYR A 517 -11.40 -18.72 21.80
N ALA A 518 -11.70 -17.65 22.54
CA ALA A 518 -11.27 -17.50 23.93
C ALA A 518 -11.86 -18.60 24.82
N HIS A 519 -13.14 -18.93 24.66
CA HIS A 519 -13.81 -20.01 25.37
C HIS A 519 -13.09 -21.35 25.15
N GLN A 520 -12.76 -21.70 23.90
CA GLN A 520 -12.07 -22.94 23.58
C GLN A 520 -10.65 -22.99 24.20
N ARG A 521 -9.95 -21.87 24.21
CA ARG A 521 -8.61 -21.79 24.84
C ARG A 521 -8.68 -22.03 26.34
N TYR A 522 -9.64 -21.40 27.04
CA TYR A 522 -9.84 -21.61 28.47
C TYR A 522 -10.39 -23.01 28.80
N SER A 523 -11.29 -23.56 28.00
CA SER A 523 -11.82 -24.92 28.18
C SER A 523 -10.72 -25.98 28.02
N ALA A 524 -9.87 -25.85 27.00
CA ALA A 524 -8.74 -26.74 26.80
C ALA A 524 -7.74 -26.67 27.98
N TYR A 525 -7.46 -25.46 28.47
CA TYR A 525 -6.60 -25.27 29.65
C TYR A 525 -7.21 -25.85 30.92
N MET A 526 -8.52 -25.71 31.13
CA MET A 526 -9.25 -26.31 32.21
C MET A 526 -9.09 -27.85 32.22
N SER A 527 -9.29 -28.49 31.09
CA SER A 527 -9.11 -29.95 30.95
C SER A 527 -7.67 -30.38 31.23
N TRP A 528 -6.69 -29.54 30.88
CA TRP A 528 -5.29 -29.82 31.22
C TRP A 528 -5.03 -29.71 32.73
N LEU A 529 -5.57 -28.70 33.43
CA LEU A 529 -5.46 -28.56 34.87
C LEU A 529 -6.08 -29.75 35.63
N GLU A 530 -7.22 -30.26 35.18
CA GLU A 530 -7.89 -31.44 35.72
C GLU A 530 -7.03 -32.70 35.55
N TRP A 531 -6.41 -32.87 34.38
CA TRP A 531 -5.50 -33.99 34.11
C TRP A 531 -4.24 -33.91 34.99
N ASP A 532 -3.61 -32.75 35.09
CA ASP A 532 -2.39 -32.51 35.87
C ASP A 532 -2.61 -32.74 37.36
N SER A 533 -3.74 -32.26 37.89
CA SER A 533 -4.14 -32.49 39.29
C SER A 533 -4.47 -33.97 39.55
N GLY A 534 -5.05 -34.69 38.59
CA GLY A 534 -5.34 -36.10 38.70
C GLY A 534 -4.09 -36.98 38.63
N SER A 535 -3.11 -36.61 37.77
CA SER A 535 -1.82 -37.33 37.67
C SER A 535 -0.91 -37.07 38.87
N SER A 536 -0.96 -35.91 39.50
CA SER A 536 -0.23 -35.65 40.73
C SER A 536 -0.84 -36.33 41.97
N ALA A 537 -2.15 -36.63 41.97
CA ALA A 537 -2.82 -37.39 43.02
C ALA A 537 -2.57 -38.95 42.92
N GLY A 538 -2.18 -39.46 41.74
CA GLY A 538 -1.86 -40.85 41.48
C GLY A 538 -0.40 -41.23 41.74
N ALA A 539 0.50 -40.28 41.96
CA ALA A 539 1.92 -40.47 42.30
C ALA A 539 2.21 -40.31 43.78
N GLY A 540 1.35 -40.83 44.65
CA GLY A 540 1.64 -40.98 46.08
C GLY A 540 2.47 -42.24 46.35
N PRO A 541 3.34 -42.23 47.39
CA PRO A 541 4.52 -43.04 47.58
C PRO A 541 4.33 -44.56 47.61
#